data_c9993ff7b56dc5fc93450553a8f06c7f
#
_entry.id   c9993ff7b56dc5fc93450553a8f06c7f
#
_cell.length_a   1.000
_cell.length_b   1.000
_cell.length_c   1.000
_cell.angle_alpha   90.00
_cell.angle_beta   90.00
_cell.angle_gamma   90.00
#
_symmetry.space_group_name_H-M   'P 1'
#
loop_
_entity.id
_entity.type
_entity.pdbx_description
1 polymer ?
#
loop_
_entity_poly.entity_id
_entity_poly.type
_entity_poly.pdbx_seq_one_letter_code
_entity_poly.pdbx_strand_id
1 'polypeptide(L)'
;MRDFRDAKAMAQTLRESLTGKAVTVSHSESLELVSRMLGVADWNTLSALLHAERRDTAAPIARLKTTTALYPAVPLRDLVPFPNATYPMFVGRESSFQALNQAFDGAREVVLAVQREAGVDDPRFADVYEIGIVAQLLELEPLADGTFRVLTRGLRRVELRSFATESAAYWAEAVDVSEGVARNARDLIRRIYQRFQDYTAVHGIIVPDIWLFFDQTRDPGQIADTVATRMKLPIKDKYELLATLDPAKRLERIEALLDLPQRPVSANYATTIRKALNHADRRHHQYATLEHLLLALIDDAEASAVMRACDADLAGLRQGLVQYLDDDLKHIVTEVGSAEPTAAFNRVDQRAALHAQEMGYTAVTGANALIALFPETRSPAARLLAEHGVSRGRADKAIARGVGKEMG
;
A
#
# COMPACT_ATOMS: atom_id res chain seq x y z
N MET A 1 -4.72 4.15 22.52
CA MET A 1 -5.54 5.03 23.39
C MET A 1 -6.89 4.35 23.56
N ARG A 2 -7.39 4.09 24.79
CA ARG A 2 -8.70 3.44 24.98
C ARG A 2 -9.80 4.39 24.52
N ASP A 3 -10.68 3.93 23.65
CA ASP A 3 -11.73 4.72 23.02
C ASP A 3 -12.89 4.97 24.02
N PHE A 4 -13.54 6.13 23.92
CA PHE A 4 -14.76 6.50 24.66
C PHE A 4 -15.88 5.44 24.57
N ARG A 5 -15.88 4.61 23.50
CA ARG A 5 -16.90 3.57 23.26
C ARG A 5 -16.92 2.47 24.32
N ASP A 6 -15.81 2.30 25.03
CA ASP A 6 -15.66 1.27 26.07
C ASP A 6 -15.93 1.78 27.48
N ALA A 7 -16.39 3.05 27.61
CA ALA A 7 -16.53 3.72 28.90
C ALA A 7 -17.41 2.96 29.92
N LYS A 8 -18.49 2.29 29.48
CA LYS A 8 -19.32 1.43 30.34
C LYS A 8 -18.60 0.17 30.81
N ALA A 9 -17.86 -0.48 29.91
CA ALA A 9 -17.05 -1.65 30.25
C ALA A 9 -15.91 -1.25 31.20
N MET A 10 -15.28 -0.09 30.98
CA MET A 10 -14.26 0.45 31.89
C MET A 10 -14.82 0.74 33.28
N ALA A 11 -16.02 1.32 33.39
CA ALA A 11 -16.68 1.60 34.66
C ALA A 11 -17.01 0.27 35.42
N GLN A 12 -17.42 -0.76 34.71
CA GLN A 12 -17.67 -2.07 35.28
C GLN A 12 -16.37 -2.70 35.80
N THR A 13 -15.31 -2.73 34.98
CA THR A 13 -13.99 -3.27 35.36
C THR A 13 -13.39 -2.50 36.55
N LEU A 14 -13.54 -1.17 36.57
CA LEU A 14 -13.08 -0.34 37.67
C LEU A 14 -13.79 -0.70 38.96
N ARG A 15 -15.12 -0.86 38.94
CA ARG A 15 -15.93 -1.25 40.08
C ARG A 15 -15.54 -2.63 40.62
N GLU A 16 -15.38 -3.62 39.76
CA GLU A 16 -14.95 -4.96 40.12
C GLU A 16 -13.54 -4.95 40.76
N SER A 17 -12.62 -4.19 40.20
CA SER A 17 -11.25 -4.06 40.72
C SER A 17 -11.20 -3.36 42.10
N LEU A 18 -12.03 -2.36 42.32
CA LEU A 18 -12.12 -1.64 43.59
C LEU A 18 -12.82 -2.48 44.69
N THR A 19 -13.85 -3.26 44.31
CA THR A 19 -14.49 -4.19 45.22
C THR A 19 -13.50 -5.22 45.75
N GLY A 20 -12.59 -5.72 44.90
CA GLY A 20 -11.51 -6.62 45.32
C GLY A 20 -10.49 -5.99 46.29
N LYS A 21 -10.49 -4.67 46.45
CA LYS A 21 -9.66 -3.88 47.39
C LYS A 21 -10.45 -3.34 48.58
N ALA A 22 -11.64 -3.89 48.86
CA ALA A 22 -12.57 -3.47 49.89
C ALA A 22 -13.05 -2.00 49.78
N VAL A 23 -13.02 -1.43 48.58
CA VAL A 23 -13.58 -0.12 48.25
C VAL A 23 -14.86 -0.29 47.47
N THR A 24 -15.99 0.10 48.04
CA THR A 24 -17.30 -0.01 47.41
C THR A 24 -17.60 1.30 46.63
N VAL A 25 -17.78 1.17 45.33
CA VAL A 25 -18.13 2.32 44.44
C VAL A 25 -19.45 1.96 43.76
N SER A 26 -20.41 2.87 43.79
CA SER A 26 -21.70 2.69 43.11
C SER A 26 -21.54 2.70 41.59
N HIS A 27 -22.55 2.21 40.86
CA HIS A 27 -22.55 2.23 39.41
C HIS A 27 -22.40 3.66 38.85
N SER A 28 -23.14 4.61 39.43
CA SER A 28 -23.06 6.02 39.00
C SER A 28 -21.69 6.63 39.26
N GLU A 29 -21.12 6.40 40.45
CA GLU A 29 -19.77 6.92 40.78
C GLU A 29 -18.70 6.32 39.87
N SER A 30 -18.80 5.04 39.48
CA SER A 30 -17.84 4.42 38.55
C SER A 30 -17.90 5.02 37.15
N LEU A 31 -19.11 5.42 36.67
CA LEU A 31 -19.28 6.11 35.41
C LEU A 31 -18.71 7.55 35.45
N GLU A 32 -18.93 8.26 36.55
CA GLU A 32 -18.35 9.60 36.76
C GLU A 32 -16.82 9.58 36.84
N LEU A 33 -16.25 8.59 37.51
CA LEU A 33 -14.80 8.40 37.59
C LEU A 33 -14.20 8.14 36.20
N VAL A 34 -14.82 7.29 35.41
CA VAL A 34 -14.37 6.99 34.04
C VAL A 34 -14.50 8.24 33.16
N SER A 35 -15.57 9.03 33.28
CA SER A 35 -15.73 10.27 32.53
C SER A 35 -14.59 11.24 32.81
N ARG A 36 -14.23 11.42 34.06
CA ARG A 36 -13.09 12.29 34.47
C ARG A 36 -11.73 11.74 34.00
N MET A 37 -11.54 10.40 34.03
CA MET A 37 -10.33 9.75 33.49
C MET A 37 -10.18 9.95 31.97
N LEU A 38 -11.29 10.13 31.26
CA LEU A 38 -11.32 10.42 29.84
C LEU A 38 -11.29 11.92 29.53
N GLY A 39 -11.15 12.81 30.56
CA GLY A 39 -11.04 14.26 30.40
C GLY A 39 -12.39 14.96 30.18
N VAL A 40 -13.52 14.31 30.53
CA VAL A 40 -14.87 14.86 30.38
C VAL A 40 -15.43 15.17 31.75
N ALA A 41 -16.18 16.27 31.88
CA ALA A 41 -16.64 16.81 33.17
C ALA A 41 -17.51 15.81 33.95
N ASP A 42 -18.44 15.12 33.28
CA ASP A 42 -19.40 14.19 33.88
C ASP A 42 -19.90 13.14 32.89
N TRP A 43 -20.61 12.13 33.40
CA TRP A 43 -21.17 11.04 32.57
C TRP A 43 -22.23 11.51 31.57
N ASN A 44 -23.02 12.51 31.90
CA ASN A 44 -24.05 13.02 31.00
C ASN A 44 -23.42 13.67 29.78
N THR A 45 -22.34 14.43 29.97
CA THR A 45 -21.55 15.04 28.89
C THR A 45 -20.87 13.96 28.04
N LEU A 46 -20.23 12.94 28.66
CA LEU A 46 -19.65 11.83 27.94
C LEU A 46 -20.69 11.03 27.16
N SER A 47 -21.84 10.74 27.78
CA SER A 47 -22.94 10.03 27.14
C SER A 47 -23.53 10.84 25.97
N ALA A 48 -23.64 12.16 26.09
CA ALA A 48 -24.08 13.03 25.01
C ALA A 48 -23.11 13.00 23.81
N LEU A 49 -21.80 13.02 24.06
CA LEU A 49 -20.75 12.88 23.03
C LEU A 49 -20.85 11.50 22.32
N LEU A 50 -21.03 10.42 23.07
CA LEU A 50 -21.22 9.08 22.53
C LEU A 50 -22.53 8.96 21.71
N HIS A 51 -23.59 9.68 22.10
CA HIS A 51 -24.84 9.73 21.35
C HIS A 51 -24.74 10.65 20.13
N ALA A 52 -23.95 11.71 20.15
CA ALA A 52 -23.67 12.57 19.01
C ALA A 52 -22.87 11.79 17.94
N GLU A 53 -21.81 11.11 18.33
CA GLU A 53 -21.04 10.22 17.41
C GLU A 53 -21.91 9.10 16.83
N ARG A 54 -22.85 8.52 17.59
CA ARG A 54 -23.80 7.53 17.08
C ARG A 54 -24.84 8.15 16.11
N ARG A 55 -25.18 9.42 16.26
CA ARG A 55 -26.08 10.12 15.32
C ARG A 55 -25.37 10.44 14.02
N ASP A 56 -24.08 10.76 14.05
CA ASP A 56 -23.26 10.98 12.85
C ASP A 56 -23.01 9.67 12.08
N THR A 57 -22.96 8.51 12.79
CA THR A 57 -22.86 7.19 12.15
C THR A 57 -24.21 6.61 11.73
N ALA A 58 -25.34 7.16 12.20
CA ALA A 58 -26.71 6.78 11.86
C ALA A 58 -27.43 7.90 11.09
N ALA A 59 -26.69 8.66 10.27
CA ALA A 59 -27.32 9.54 9.31
C ALA A 59 -28.26 8.71 8.43
N PRO A 60 -29.54 9.10 8.26
CA PRO A 60 -30.43 8.42 7.32
C PRO A 60 -29.77 8.45 5.96
N ILE A 61 -30.00 7.41 5.14
CA ILE A 61 -29.67 7.39 3.72
C ILE A 61 -30.36 8.64 3.10
N ALA A 62 -29.74 9.79 3.33
CA ALA A 62 -30.04 10.97 2.57
C ALA A 62 -29.69 10.59 1.14
N ARG A 63 -30.66 10.65 0.23
CA ARG A 63 -30.42 10.67 -1.21
C ARG A 63 -29.23 11.57 -1.42
N LEU A 64 -28.05 10.97 -1.67
CA LEU A 64 -26.86 11.69 -2.07
C LEU A 64 -27.29 12.59 -3.21
N LYS A 65 -27.31 13.90 -2.97
CA LYS A 65 -27.32 14.85 -4.05
C LYS A 65 -26.05 14.51 -4.83
N THR A 66 -26.20 14.00 -6.03
CA THR A 66 -25.14 13.73 -6.99
C THR A 66 -24.53 15.09 -7.37
N THR A 67 -23.82 15.70 -6.46
CA THR A 67 -23.12 16.96 -6.70
C THR A 67 -21.78 16.60 -7.26
N THR A 68 -21.60 16.84 -8.53
CA THR A 68 -20.29 16.77 -9.17
C THR A 68 -19.40 17.83 -8.55
N ALA A 69 -18.21 17.43 -8.11
CA ALA A 69 -17.21 18.34 -7.58
C ALA A 69 -15.93 18.24 -8.41
N LEU A 70 -15.24 19.37 -8.56
CA LEU A 70 -13.98 19.47 -9.29
C LEU A 70 -12.82 19.37 -8.30
N TYR A 71 -11.89 18.48 -8.57
CA TYR A 71 -10.71 18.23 -7.73
C TYR A 71 -9.43 18.33 -8.53
N PRO A 72 -8.33 18.86 -7.94
CA PRO A 72 -7.00 18.55 -8.44
C PRO A 72 -6.82 17.03 -8.49
N ALA A 73 -6.14 16.51 -9.51
CA ALA A 73 -6.04 15.08 -9.73
C ALA A 73 -4.60 14.61 -9.99
N VAL A 74 -4.28 13.39 -9.57
CA VAL A 74 -2.99 12.74 -9.83
C VAL A 74 -3.23 11.39 -10.47
N PRO A 75 -2.75 11.18 -11.72
CA PRO A 75 -2.82 9.90 -12.38
C PRO A 75 -1.73 8.95 -11.85
N LEU A 76 -2.15 7.78 -11.36
CA LEU A 76 -1.30 6.75 -10.77
C LEU A 76 -1.00 5.65 -11.78
N ARG A 77 0.29 5.34 -11.99
CA ARG A 77 0.74 4.31 -12.96
C ARG A 77 0.68 2.91 -12.38
N ASP A 78 1.01 2.76 -11.10
CA ASP A 78 1.43 1.49 -10.49
C ASP A 78 0.78 1.23 -9.14
N LEU A 79 -0.12 2.10 -8.74
CA LEU A 79 -0.76 2.05 -7.44
C LEU A 79 -2.27 2.10 -7.62
N VAL A 80 -2.97 1.21 -6.92
CA VAL A 80 -4.43 1.29 -6.76
C VAL A 80 -4.70 1.68 -5.32
N PRO A 81 -5.18 2.91 -5.07
CA PRO A 81 -5.47 3.39 -3.73
C PRO A 81 -6.80 2.83 -3.23
N PHE A 82 -6.90 2.63 -1.91
CA PHE A 82 -8.13 2.24 -1.22
C PHE A 82 -8.45 3.23 -0.10
N PRO A 83 -9.72 3.35 0.33
CA PRO A 83 -10.08 4.14 1.48
C PRO A 83 -9.32 3.73 2.75
N ASN A 84 -9.09 4.68 3.65
CA ASN A 84 -8.42 4.52 4.95
C ASN A 84 -6.95 4.08 4.91
N ALA A 85 -6.37 3.83 3.75
CA ALA A 85 -4.96 3.50 3.61
C ALA A 85 -4.11 4.74 3.29
N THR A 86 -2.87 4.73 3.77
CA THR A 86 -1.89 5.82 3.54
C THR A 86 -0.91 5.39 2.48
N TYR A 87 -0.61 6.29 1.55
CA TYR A 87 0.23 6.02 0.38
C TYR A 87 1.35 7.05 0.29
N PRO A 88 2.60 6.64 0.55
CA PRO A 88 3.75 7.43 0.14
C PRO A 88 3.95 7.28 -1.37
N MET A 89 4.13 8.40 -2.06
CA MET A 89 4.31 8.44 -3.51
C MET A 89 5.43 9.41 -3.88
N PHE A 90 6.09 9.14 -5.01
CA PHE A 90 7.04 10.05 -5.63
C PHE A 90 6.43 10.60 -6.92
N VAL A 91 6.34 11.92 -7.01
CA VAL A 91 5.70 12.60 -8.12
C VAL A 91 6.75 13.42 -8.87
N GLY A 92 6.95 13.08 -10.14
CA GLY A 92 7.93 13.75 -11.01
C GLY A 92 7.31 14.38 -12.25
N ARG A 93 5.97 14.29 -12.45
CA ARG A 93 5.28 14.97 -13.55
C ARG A 93 4.91 16.39 -13.14
N GLU A 94 5.24 17.36 -13.97
CA GLU A 94 4.91 18.77 -13.71
C GLU A 94 3.41 18.98 -13.47
N SER A 95 2.54 18.42 -14.32
CA SER A 95 1.09 18.58 -14.18
C SER A 95 0.52 17.94 -12.90
N SER A 96 1.14 16.86 -12.42
CA SER A 96 0.76 16.25 -11.14
C SER A 96 1.22 17.10 -9.95
N PHE A 97 2.41 17.69 -10.06
CA PHE A 97 2.93 18.60 -9.05
C PHE A 97 2.07 19.86 -8.92
N GLN A 98 1.70 20.46 -10.06
CA GLN A 98 0.81 21.63 -10.07
C GLN A 98 -0.54 21.30 -9.45
N ALA A 99 -1.11 20.11 -9.72
CA ALA A 99 -2.35 19.66 -9.08
C ALA A 99 -2.20 19.50 -7.55
N LEU A 100 -1.07 18.97 -7.10
CA LEU A 100 -0.79 18.81 -5.66
C LEU A 100 -0.61 20.15 -4.96
N ASN A 101 0.05 21.13 -5.57
CA ASN A 101 0.15 22.50 -5.04
C ASN A 101 -1.24 23.14 -4.90
N GLN A 102 -2.09 23.02 -5.92
CA GLN A 102 -3.47 23.50 -5.86
C GLN A 102 -4.26 22.84 -4.72
N ALA A 103 -4.08 21.53 -4.54
CA ALA A 103 -4.70 20.82 -3.42
C ALA A 103 -4.15 21.29 -2.07
N PHE A 104 -2.84 21.52 -1.97
CA PHE A 104 -2.17 21.93 -0.73
C PHE A 104 -2.63 23.31 -0.24
N ASP A 105 -2.78 24.25 -1.18
CA ASP A 105 -3.25 25.62 -0.93
C ASP A 105 -4.77 25.68 -0.67
N GLY A 106 -5.51 24.63 -1.01
CA GLY A 106 -6.96 24.53 -0.91
C GLY A 106 -7.44 23.61 0.21
N ALA A 107 -8.39 22.74 -0.12
CA ALA A 107 -9.01 21.82 0.83
C ALA A 107 -8.13 20.64 1.24
N ARG A 108 -6.93 20.50 0.67
CA ARG A 108 -6.02 19.34 0.81
C ARG A 108 -6.64 18.02 0.36
N GLU A 109 -7.66 18.07 -0.48
CA GLU A 109 -8.22 16.92 -1.13
C GLU A 109 -7.74 16.82 -2.59
N VAL A 110 -7.38 15.62 -3.02
CA VAL A 110 -6.91 15.31 -4.37
C VAL A 110 -7.56 14.02 -4.85
N VAL A 111 -7.91 13.95 -6.13
CA VAL A 111 -8.37 12.70 -6.73
C VAL A 111 -7.16 11.90 -7.19
N LEU A 112 -7.07 10.67 -6.72
CA LEU A 112 -6.12 9.66 -7.18
C LEU A 112 -6.81 8.81 -8.25
N ALA A 113 -6.38 8.97 -9.52
CA ALA A 113 -6.94 8.29 -10.68
C ALA A 113 -5.99 7.20 -11.17
N VAL A 114 -6.45 5.94 -11.24
CA VAL A 114 -5.60 4.82 -11.68
C VAL A 114 -5.52 4.81 -13.21
N GLN A 115 -4.30 4.79 -13.76
CA GLN A 115 -4.08 4.64 -15.20
C GLN A 115 -4.33 3.20 -15.66
N ARG A 116 -4.91 3.04 -16.87
CA ARG A 116 -5.09 1.73 -17.52
C ARG A 116 -3.75 1.15 -17.98
N GLU A 117 -2.88 2.02 -18.49
CA GLU A 117 -1.54 1.67 -18.96
C GLU A 117 -0.49 2.60 -18.35
N ALA A 118 0.50 2.00 -17.69
CA ALA A 118 1.56 2.75 -16.99
C ALA A 118 2.47 3.55 -17.95
N GLY A 119 2.55 3.14 -19.23
CA GLY A 119 3.42 3.76 -20.24
C GLY A 119 2.94 5.11 -20.78
N VAL A 120 1.68 5.50 -20.52
CA VAL A 120 1.14 6.78 -21.00
C VAL A 120 1.66 7.91 -20.12
N ASP A 121 2.44 8.82 -20.74
CA ASP A 121 3.07 9.93 -19.99
C ASP A 121 2.09 11.07 -19.72
N ASP A 122 1.20 11.40 -20.65
CA ASP A 122 0.17 12.42 -20.50
C ASP A 122 -1.24 11.80 -20.66
N PRO A 123 -1.79 11.19 -19.60
CA PRO A 123 -3.04 10.47 -19.67
C PRO A 123 -4.23 11.42 -19.80
N ARG A 124 -5.18 11.03 -20.66
CA ARG A 124 -6.50 11.64 -20.82
C ARG A 124 -7.55 10.79 -20.11
N PHE A 125 -8.80 11.22 -20.13
CA PHE A 125 -9.90 10.50 -19.48
C PHE A 125 -10.03 9.03 -19.93
N ALA A 126 -9.79 8.74 -21.22
CA ALA A 126 -9.81 7.37 -21.74
C ALA A 126 -8.68 6.47 -21.17
N ASP A 127 -7.60 7.08 -20.72
CA ASP A 127 -6.40 6.38 -20.22
C ASP A 127 -6.46 6.10 -18.72
N VAL A 128 -7.47 6.61 -18.02
CA VAL A 128 -7.71 6.35 -16.59
C VAL A 128 -8.95 5.49 -16.40
N TYR A 129 -9.02 4.82 -15.27
CA TYR A 129 -10.21 4.10 -14.88
C TYR A 129 -11.26 5.04 -14.27
N GLU A 130 -12.53 4.62 -14.34
CA GLU A 130 -13.68 5.44 -13.94
C GLU A 130 -13.83 5.60 -12.42
N ILE A 131 -13.44 4.60 -11.63
CA ILE A 131 -13.48 4.70 -10.17
C ILE A 131 -12.10 5.13 -9.66
N GLY A 132 -12.08 6.26 -8.96
CA GLY A 132 -10.91 6.79 -8.27
C GLY A 132 -11.15 6.93 -6.77
N ILE A 133 -10.17 7.53 -6.09
CA ILE A 133 -10.25 7.83 -4.66
C ILE A 133 -10.02 9.32 -4.46
N VAL A 134 -10.93 9.98 -3.72
CA VAL A 134 -10.59 11.24 -3.07
C VAL A 134 -9.68 10.92 -1.90
N ALA A 135 -8.51 11.53 -1.88
CA ALA A 135 -7.51 11.36 -0.83
C ALA A 135 -7.17 12.70 -0.18
N GLN A 136 -6.86 12.65 1.10
CA GLN A 136 -6.31 13.78 1.84
C GLN A 136 -4.80 13.86 1.62
N LEU A 137 -4.30 15.01 1.22
CA LEU A 137 -2.88 15.33 1.14
C LEU A 137 -2.37 15.64 2.55
N LEU A 138 -1.49 14.78 3.06
CA LEU A 138 -0.90 14.90 4.39
C LEU A 138 0.42 15.69 4.36
N GLU A 139 1.32 15.29 3.44
CA GLU A 139 2.66 15.87 3.28
C GLU A 139 2.98 16.08 1.81
N LEU A 140 3.72 17.14 1.53
CA LEU A 140 4.26 17.47 0.21
C LEU A 140 5.66 18.07 0.40
N GLU A 141 6.71 17.32 0.05
CA GLU A 141 8.10 17.70 0.27
C GLU A 141 8.89 17.65 -1.05
N PRO A 142 9.57 18.74 -1.43
CA PRO A 142 10.46 18.73 -2.59
C PRO A 142 11.72 17.90 -2.30
N LEU A 143 12.18 17.15 -3.30
CA LEU A 143 13.43 16.38 -3.24
C LEU A 143 14.52 17.04 -4.11
N ALA A 144 15.78 16.71 -3.84
CA ALA A 144 16.93 17.30 -4.50
C ALA A 144 17.02 16.98 -6.02
N ASP A 145 16.36 15.90 -6.46
CA ASP A 145 16.29 15.46 -7.86
C ASP A 145 15.17 16.14 -8.67
N GLY A 146 14.44 17.09 -8.07
CA GLY A 146 13.32 17.78 -8.69
C GLY A 146 11.99 17.02 -8.63
N THR A 147 11.94 15.85 -7.97
CA THR A 147 10.70 15.14 -7.67
C THR A 147 10.12 15.59 -6.32
N PHE A 148 8.90 15.14 -6.01
CA PHE A 148 8.24 15.44 -4.76
C PHE A 148 7.87 14.15 -4.04
N ARG A 149 8.17 14.10 -2.74
CA ARG A 149 7.62 13.09 -1.84
C ARG A 149 6.24 13.56 -1.38
N VAL A 150 5.26 12.70 -1.56
CA VAL A 150 3.85 13.01 -1.28
C VAL A 150 3.31 11.92 -0.37
N LEU A 151 2.68 12.30 0.73
CA LEU A 151 1.96 11.39 1.59
C LEU A 151 0.47 11.69 1.50
N THR A 152 -0.32 10.70 1.10
CA THR A 152 -1.79 10.83 0.99
C THR A 152 -2.50 9.74 1.79
N ARG A 153 -3.70 10.03 2.25
CA ARG A 153 -4.60 9.06 2.85
C ARG A 153 -5.90 8.99 2.07
N GLY A 154 -6.26 7.82 1.57
CA GLY A 154 -7.53 7.58 0.90
C GLY A 154 -8.71 7.86 1.83
N LEU A 155 -9.71 8.60 1.34
CA LEU A 155 -10.90 8.94 2.09
C LEU A 155 -12.11 8.14 1.61
N ARG A 156 -12.48 8.28 0.34
CA ARG A 156 -13.70 7.71 -0.24
C ARG A 156 -13.57 7.44 -1.73
N ARG A 157 -14.36 6.51 -2.22
CA ARG A 157 -14.48 6.21 -3.65
C ARG A 157 -15.28 7.28 -4.37
N VAL A 158 -14.87 7.60 -5.58
CA VAL A 158 -15.57 8.51 -6.48
C VAL A 158 -15.62 7.94 -7.88
N GLU A 159 -16.69 8.27 -8.62
CA GLU A 159 -16.78 8.03 -10.05
C GLU A 159 -16.34 9.28 -10.81
N LEU A 160 -15.36 9.16 -11.66
CA LEU A 160 -14.82 10.23 -12.49
C LEU A 160 -15.77 10.49 -13.66
N ARG A 161 -16.13 11.74 -13.89
CA ARG A 161 -16.92 12.21 -15.01
C ARG A 161 -16.08 12.86 -16.09
N SER A 162 -14.95 13.47 -15.68
CA SER A 162 -13.93 14.01 -16.57
C SER A 162 -12.56 13.86 -15.93
N PHE A 163 -11.52 13.89 -16.76
CA PHE A 163 -10.13 13.99 -16.37
C PHE A 163 -9.38 14.71 -17.49
N ALA A 164 -8.79 15.86 -17.18
CA ALA A 164 -8.13 16.71 -18.16
C ALA A 164 -7.01 17.52 -17.54
N THR A 165 -6.11 18.02 -18.38
CA THR A 165 -5.09 18.99 -18.00
C THR A 165 -5.66 20.40 -18.25
N GLU A 166 -5.78 21.20 -17.19
CA GLU A 166 -6.20 22.59 -17.24
C GLU A 166 -5.18 23.47 -16.50
N SER A 167 -4.77 24.57 -17.12
CA SER A 167 -3.79 25.50 -16.53
C SER A 167 -2.52 24.79 -15.99
N ALA A 168 -1.99 23.83 -16.78
CA ALA A 168 -0.82 23.00 -16.47
C ALA A 168 -1.00 22.00 -15.31
N ALA A 169 -2.18 21.86 -14.71
CA ALA A 169 -2.49 20.90 -13.67
C ALA A 169 -3.50 19.86 -14.16
N TYR A 170 -3.47 18.64 -13.61
CA TYR A 170 -4.56 17.67 -13.82
C TYR A 170 -5.75 18.01 -12.93
N TRP A 171 -6.95 17.93 -13.52
CA TRP A 171 -8.22 18.11 -12.85
C TRP A 171 -9.17 16.96 -13.18
N ALA A 172 -10.03 16.62 -12.22
CA ALA A 172 -11.08 15.64 -12.41
C ALA A 172 -12.41 16.13 -11.83
N GLU A 173 -13.45 16.04 -12.62
CA GLU A 173 -14.82 16.08 -12.08
C GLU A 173 -15.19 14.71 -11.55
N ALA A 174 -15.67 14.65 -10.33
CA ALA A 174 -15.99 13.39 -9.67
C ALA A 174 -17.29 13.49 -8.87
N VAL A 175 -17.94 12.34 -8.74
CA VAL A 175 -19.18 12.15 -7.98
C VAL A 175 -18.94 11.09 -6.92
N ASP A 176 -19.35 11.37 -5.68
CA ASP A 176 -19.27 10.38 -4.60
C ASP A 176 -20.10 9.14 -4.94
N VAL A 177 -19.55 7.95 -4.74
CA VAL A 177 -20.28 6.69 -4.92
C VAL A 177 -20.62 6.07 -3.58
N SER A 178 -21.84 5.55 -3.48
CA SER A 178 -22.30 4.83 -2.29
C SER A 178 -21.86 3.39 -2.34
N GLU A 179 -21.26 2.92 -1.27
CA GLU A 179 -20.98 1.50 -1.07
C GLU A 179 -22.21 0.78 -0.51
N GLY A 180 -22.40 -0.47 -0.91
CA GLY A 180 -23.43 -1.33 -0.35
C GLY A 180 -23.16 -1.67 1.13
N VAL A 181 -24.15 -2.24 1.79
CA VAL A 181 -24.00 -2.73 3.17
C VAL A 181 -23.93 -4.27 3.14
N ALA A 182 -22.78 -4.81 3.50
CA ALA A 182 -22.64 -6.26 3.62
C ALA A 182 -23.31 -6.75 4.91
N ARG A 183 -24.34 -7.60 4.76
CA ARG A 183 -24.97 -8.29 5.88
C ARG A 183 -24.42 -9.71 5.98
N ASN A 184 -24.25 -10.21 7.21
CA ASN A 184 -23.83 -11.61 7.48
C ASN A 184 -22.45 -12.04 6.93
N ALA A 185 -21.49 -11.11 6.83
CA ALA A 185 -20.15 -11.40 6.30
C ALA A 185 -19.19 -12.10 7.29
N ARG A 186 -19.61 -12.43 8.52
CA ARG A 186 -18.73 -12.95 9.60
C ARG A 186 -17.97 -14.22 9.21
N ASP A 187 -18.67 -15.20 8.63
CA ASP A 187 -18.03 -16.48 8.27
C ASP A 187 -17.07 -16.32 7.09
N LEU A 188 -17.42 -15.45 6.14
CA LEU A 188 -16.55 -15.10 5.02
C LEU A 188 -15.28 -14.38 5.52
N ILE A 189 -15.43 -13.40 6.40
CA ILE A 189 -14.29 -12.70 7.02
C ILE A 189 -13.37 -13.66 7.76
N ARG A 190 -13.92 -14.64 8.50
CA ARG A 190 -13.12 -15.65 9.21
C ARG A 190 -12.33 -16.53 8.25
N ARG A 191 -12.92 -16.96 7.13
CA ARG A 191 -12.20 -17.73 6.10
C ARG A 191 -11.11 -16.91 5.44
N ILE A 192 -11.42 -15.64 5.10
CA ILE A 192 -10.42 -14.70 4.53
C ILE A 192 -9.27 -14.50 5.52
N TYR A 193 -9.55 -14.33 6.82
CA TYR A 193 -8.52 -14.19 7.84
C TYR A 193 -7.54 -15.37 7.81
N GLN A 194 -8.04 -16.61 7.83
CA GLN A 194 -7.21 -17.82 7.80
C GLN A 194 -6.37 -17.90 6.52
N ARG A 195 -7.00 -17.74 5.35
CA ARG A 195 -6.32 -17.80 4.07
C ARG A 195 -5.32 -16.65 3.86
N PHE A 196 -5.63 -15.48 4.39
CA PHE A 196 -4.72 -14.34 4.30
C PHE A 196 -3.49 -14.52 5.19
N GLN A 197 -3.59 -15.25 6.31
CA GLN A 197 -2.41 -15.67 7.09
C GLN A 197 -1.48 -16.54 6.24
N ASP A 198 -2.02 -17.55 5.56
CA ASP A 198 -1.24 -18.42 4.69
C ASP A 198 -0.64 -17.63 3.51
N TYR A 199 -1.43 -16.75 2.91
CA TYR A 199 -1.00 -15.86 1.84
C TYR A 199 0.17 -14.97 2.27
N THR A 200 0.10 -14.32 3.42
CA THR A 200 1.17 -13.43 3.92
C THR A 200 2.44 -14.21 4.22
N ALA A 201 2.32 -15.43 4.76
CA ALA A 201 3.46 -16.31 5.03
C ALA A 201 4.17 -16.72 3.72
N VAL A 202 3.41 -17.13 2.70
CA VAL A 202 3.95 -17.52 1.37
C VAL A 202 4.64 -16.34 0.68
N HIS A 203 4.06 -15.14 0.78
CA HIS A 203 4.59 -13.95 0.09
C HIS A 203 5.59 -13.13 0.92
N GLY A 204 5.94 -13.57 2.14
CA GLY A 204 6.84 -12.85 3.02
C GLY A 204 6.34 -11.44 3.40
N ILE A 205 5.01 -11.24 3.44
CA ILE A 205 4.40 -9.96 3.78
C ILE A 205 4.34 -9.82 5.29
N ILE A 206 5.04 -8.83 5.83
CA ILE A 206 5.00 -8.51 7.26
C ILE A 206 3.84 -7.54 7.49
N VAL A 207 2.87 -7.92 8.30
CA VAL A 207 1.67 -7.12 8.61
C VAL A 207 1.39 -7.12 10.13
N PRO A 208 2.24 -6.47 10.95
CA PRO A 208 2.18 -6.58 12.40
C PRO A 208 0.81 -6.21 12.97
N ASP A 209 0.17 -5.18 12.42
CA ASP A 209 -1.04 -4.58 12.97
C ASP A 209 -2.35 -5.10 12.34
N ILE A 210 -2.26 -5.87 11.24
CA ILE A 210 -3.47 -6.29 10.51
C ILE A 210 -4.32 -7.24 11.34
N TRP A 211 -3.71 -8.07 12.17
CA TRP A 211 -4.42 -9.02 13.04
C TRP A 211 -5.22 -8.29 14.11
N LEU A 212 -4.62 -7.26 14.70
CA LEU A 212 -5.31 -6.38 15.63
C LEU A 212 -6.46 -5.62 14.95
N PHE A 213 -6.27 -5.21 13.69
CA PHE A 213 -7.30 -4.57 12.90
C PHE A 213 -8.50 -5.48 12.65
N PHE A 214 -8.31 -6.75 12.30
CA PHE A 214 -9.41 -7.72 12.13
C PHE A 214 -10.22 -7.91 13.42
N ASP A 215 -9.56 -7.87 14.58
CA ASP A 215 -10.23 -8.01 15.88
C ASP A 215 -11.04 -6.76 16.25
N GLN A 216 -10.58 -5.58 15.86
CA GLN A 216 -11.17 -4.30 16.20
C GLN A 216 -12.22 -3.81 15.20
N THR A 217 -12.06 -4.15 13.92
CA THR A 217 -12.93 -3.67 12.84
C THR A 217 -14.04 -4.68 12.55
N ARG A 218 -15.28 -4.19 12.55
CA ARG A 218 -16.47 -5.00 12.19
C ARG A 218 -17.07 -4.60 10.84
N ASP A 219 -16.49 -3.63 10.19
CA ASP A 219 -16.95 -3.14 8.87
C ASP A 219 -16.36 -4.04 7.77
N PRO A 220 -17.20 -4.80 7.04
CA PRO A 220 -16.75 -5.67 5.96
C PRO A 220 -16.04 -4.92 4.82
N GLY A 221 -16.45 -3.68 4.54
CA GLY A 221 -15.85 -2.84 3.52
C GLY A 221 -14.41 -2.46 3.88
N GLN A 222 -14.19 -2.02 5.11
CA GLN A 222 -12.85 -1.67 5.60
C GLN A 222 -11.94 -2.90 5.65
N ILE A 223 -12.47 -4.07 6.06
CA ILE A 223 -11.69 -5.32 6.05
C ILE A 223 -11.28 -5.66 4.63
N ALA A 224 -12.21 -5.64 3.67
CA ALA A 224 -11.91 -5.93 2.27
C ALA A 224 -10.84 -4.98 1.71
N ASP A 225 -10.95 -3.68 1.98
CA ASP A 225 -9.99 -2.68 1.50
C ASP A 225 -8.60 -2.84 2.13
N THR A 226 -8.54 -3.17 3.41
CA THR A 226 -7.27 -3.41 4.11
C THR A 226 -6.54 -4.64 3.56
N VAL A 227 -7.27 -5.74 3.33
CA VAL A 227 -6.71 -6.95 2.72
C VAL A 227 -6.27 -6.65 1.28
N ALA A 228 -7.13 -6.03 0.45
CA ALA A 228 -6.80 -5.69 -0.94
C ALA A 228 -5.57 -4.79 -1.06
N THR A 229 -5.38 -3.85 -0.13
CA THR A 229 -4.20 -2.98 -0.09
C THR A 229 -2.91 -3.79 0.06
N ARG A 230 -2.93 -4.86 0.87
CA ARG A 230 -1.76 -5.71 1.20
C ARG A 230 -1.53 -6.85 0.21
N MET A 231 -2.53 -7.24 -0.57
CA MET A 231 -2.37 -8.30 -1.58
C MET A 231 -1.44 -7.84 -2.71
N LYS A 232 -0.55 -8.74 -3.13
CA LYS A 232 0.32 -8.55 -4.30
C LYS A 232 -0.44 -9.00 -5.56
N LEU A 233 -1.24 -8.11 -6.12
CA LEU A 233 -2.08 -8.35 -7.29
C LEU A 233 -1.67 -7.47 -8.46
N PRO A 234 -1.86 -7.91 -9.71
CA PRO A 234 -1.80 -7.05 -10.88
C PRO A 234 -2.72 -5.84 -10.73
N ILE A 235 -2.33 -4.69 -11.32
CA ILE A 235 -3.12 -3.45 -11.24
C ILE A 235 -4.58 -3.66 -11.63
N LYS A 236 -4.82 -4.42 -12.70
CA LYS A 236 -6.16 -4.74 -13.18
C LYS A 236 -7.01 -5.44 -12.11
N ASP A 237 -6.50 -6.53 -11.50
CA ASP A 237 -7.25 -7.28 -10.48
C ASP A 237 -7.47 -6.45 -9.23
N LYS A 238 -6.46 -5.67 -8.83
CA LYS A 238 -6.54 -4.74 -7.70
C LYS A 238 -7.55 -3.63 -7.95
N TYR A 239 -7.58 -3.10 -9.19
CA TYR A 239 -8.59 -2.11 -9.59
C TYR A 239 -10.01 -2.70 -9.59
N GLU A 240 -10.19 -3.93 -10.04
CA GLU A 240 -11.50 -4.59 -9.99
C GLU A 240 -12.03 -4.72 -8.56
N LEU A 241 -11.14 -4.93 -7.56
CA LEU A 241 -11.51 -4.87 -6.15
C LEU A 241 -11.92 -3.45 -5.74
N LEU A 242 -11.17 -2.42 -6.18
CA LEU A 242 -11.53 -1.03 -5.92
C LEU A 242 -12.91 -0.68 -6.50
N ALA A 243 -13.18 -1.09 -7.74
CA ALA A 243 -14.40 -0.80 -8.47
C ALA A 243 -15.63 -1.60 -7.98
N THR A 244 -15.41 -2.66 -7.19
CA THR A 244 -16.49 -3.47 -6.61
C THR A 244 -17.09 -2.73 -5.40
N LEU A 245 -18.20 -2.03 -5.61
CA LEU A 245 -18.84 -1.16 -4.58
C LEU A 245 -19.59 -1.95 -3.51
N ASP A 246 -19.96 -3.21 -3.78
CA ASP A 246 -20.60 -4.09 -2.80
C ASP A 246 -19.52 -4.77 -1.94
N PRO A 247 -19.43 -4.49 -0.62
CA PRO A 247 -18.40 -5.07 0.24
C PRO A 247 -18.46 -6.60 0.34
N ALA A 248 -19.64 -7.21 0.23
CA ALA A 248 -19.76 -8.67 0.27
C ALA A 248 -19.16 -9.30 -0.98
N LYS A 249 -19.48 -8.78 -2.15
CA LYS A 249 -18.89 -9.23 -3.43
C LYS A 249 -17.38 -8.98 -3.48
N ARG A 250 -16.91 -7.88 -2.90
CA ARG A 250 -15.48 -7.58 -2.79
C ARG A 250 -14.77 -8.62 -1.92
N LEU A 251 -15.35 -9.00 -0.78
CA LEU A 251 -14.82 -10.07 0.08
C LEU A 251 -14.84 -11.43 -0.63
N GLU A 252 -15.94 -11.80 -1.31
CA GLU A 252 -16.01 -13.03 -2.11
C GLU A 252 -14.92 -13.09 -3.19
N ARG A 253 -14.68 -11.97 -3.87
CA ARG A 253 -13.61 -11.88 -4.85
C ARG A 253 -12.22 -12.00 -4.22
N ILE A 254 -11.99 -11.38 -3.06
CA ILE A 254 -10.76 -11.53 -2.28
C ILE A 254 -10.56 -13.00 -1.90
N GLU A 255 -11.59 -13.68 -1.40
CA GLU A 255 -11.53 -15.11 -1.07
C GLU A 255 -11.11 -15.94 -2.28
N ALA A 256 -11.75 -15.71 -3.44
CA ALA A 256 -11.40 -16.40 -4.68
C ALA A 256 -9.96 -16.13 -5.15
N LEU A 257 -9.46 -14.89 -4.98
CA LEU A 257 -8.08 -14.54 -5.31
C LEU A 257 -7.06 -15.18 -4.36
N LEU A 258 -7.41 -15.34 -3.09
CA LEU A 258 -6.58 -16.05 -2.11
C LEU A 258 -6.54 -17.58 -2.35
N ASP A 259 -7.58 -18.16 -3.00
CA ASP A 259 -7.65 -19.57 -3.36
C ASP A 259 -6.88 -19.92 -4.65
N LEU A 260 -6.49 -18.92 -5.45
CA LEU A 260 -5.67 -19.17 -6.62
C LEU A 260 -4.33 -19.78 -6.17
N PRO A 261 -3.80 -20.78 -6.93
CA PRO A 261 -2.50 -21.35 -6.60
C PRO A 261 -1.44 -20.25 -6.62
N GLN A 262 -1.02 -19.84 -5.44
CA GLN A 262 0.02 -18.85 -5.26
C GLN A 262 1.36 -19.53 -5.54
N ARG A 263 2.18 -18.94 -6.39
CA ARG A 263 3.55 -19.44 -6.56
C ARG A 263 4.37 -18.99 -5.36
N PRO A 264 4.92 -19.93 -4.60
CA PRO A 264 5.75 -19.56 -3.46
C PRO A 264 6.98 -18.78 -3.94
N VAL A 265 7.46 -17.89 -3.11
CA VAL A 265 8.76 -17.28 -3.28
C VAL A 265 9.81 -18.31 -2.86
N SER A 266 10.87 -18.53 -3.66
CA SER A 266 11.95 -19.45 -3.28
C SER A 266 12.60 -18.99 -1.97
N ALA A 267 13.10 -19.93 -1.17
CA ALA A 267 13.75 -19.60 0.11
C ALA A 267 14.94 -18.65 -0.08
N ASN A 268 15.65 -18.80 -1.19
CA ASN A 268 16.76 -17.93 -1.57
C ASN A 268 16.26 -16.50 -1.88
N TYR A 269 15.25 -16.35 -2.73
CA TYR A 269 14.71 -15.03 -3.06
C TYR A 269 14.02 -14.37 -1.88
N ALA A 270 13.32 -15.10 -1.02
CA ALA A 270 12.79 -14.56 0.24
C ALA A 270 13.90 -14.01 1.14
N THR A 271 15.07 -14.67 1.15
CA THR A 271 16.25 -14.18 1.86
C THR A 271 16.81 -12.92 1.21
N THR A 272 16.81 -12.85 -0.12
CA THR A 272 17.24 -11.69 -0.90
C THR A 272 16.37 -10.46 -0.64
N ILE A 273 15.05 -10.61 -0.60
CA ILE A 273 14.12 -9.53 -0.21
C ILE A 273 14.47 -9.01 1.19
N ARG A 274 14.66 -9.91 2.18
CA ARG A 274 15.06 -9.50 3.55
C ARG A 274 16.39 -8.78 3.58
N LYS A 275 17.37 -9.21 2.78
CA LYS A 275 18.67 -8.51 2.66
C LYS A 275 18.48 -7.10 2.08
N ALA A 276 17.64 -6.94 1.07
CA ALA A 276 17.36 -5.63 0.50
C ALA A 276 16.75 -4.65 1.53
N LEU A 277 15.78 -5.11 2.32
CA LEU A 277 15.22 -4.34 3.44
C LEU A 277 16.30 -4.01 4.49
N ASN A 278 17.11 -5.00 4.89
CA ASN A 278 18.21 -4.79 5.84
C ASN A 278 19.29 -3.81 5.31
N HIS A 279 19.52 -3.75 4.00
CA HIS A 279 20.43 -2.75 3.42
C HIS A 279 19.88 -1.33 3.57
N ALA A 280 18.57 -1.15 3.47
CA ALA A 280 17.90 0.13 3.71
C ALA A 280 17.88 0.47 5.22
N ASP A 281 17.51 -0.48 6.08
CA ASP A 281 17.48 -0.29 7.53
C ASP A 281 18.84 0.13 8.11
N ARG A 282 19.95 -0.52 7.66
CA ARG A 282 21.30 -0.19 8.11
C ARG A 282 21.77 1.21 7.71
N ARG A 283 21.15 1.80 6.68
CA ARG A 283 21.41 3.16 6.22
C ARG A 283 20.39 4.15 6.78
N HIS A 284 19.50 3.67 7.64
CA HIS A 284 18.37 4.46 8.13
C HIS A 284 17.49 5.04 7.01
N HIS A 285 17.44 4.36 5.86
CA HIS A 285 16.55 4.77 4.78
C HIS A 285 15.10 4.39 5.10
N GLN A 286 14.19 5.32 4.97
CA GLN A 286 12.75 5.09 5.17
C GLN A 286 12.20 4.09 4.16
N TYR A 287 12.80 4.00 2.97
CA TYR A 287 12.34 3.16 1.87
C TYR A 287 13.43 2.25 1.33
N ALA A 288 13.07 0.98 1.08
CA ALA A 288 13.87 0.06 0.28
C ALA A 288 13.56 0.29 -1.21
N THR A 289 14.52 0.81 -1.95
CA THR A 289 14.43 1.12 -3.37
C THR A 289 14.90 -0.05 -4.25
N LEU A 290 14.84 0.10 -5.57
CA LEU A 290 15.33 -0.90 -6.53
C LEU A 290 16.86 -1.11 -6.43
N GLU A 291 17.60 -0.11 -6.01
CA GLU A 291 19.03 -0.17 -5.81
C GLU A 291 19.39 -1.06 -4.62
N HIS A 292 18.60 -1.02 -3.53
CA HIS A 292 18.71 -1.96 -2.42
C HIS A 292 18.41 -3.40 -2.85
N LEU A 293 17.35 -3.58 -3.68
CA LEU A 293 17.00 -4.89 -4.24
C LEU A 293 18.13 -5.42 -5.14
N LEU A 294 18.64 -4.59 -6.05
CA LEU A 294 19.71 -5.00 -6.97
C LEU A 294 20.99 -5.33 -6.21
N LEU A 295 21.34 -4.56 -5.17
CA LEU A 295 22.49 -4.86 -4.30
C LEU A 295 22.34 -6.24 -3.64
N ALA A 296 21.14 -6.61 -3.20
CA ALA A 296 20.87 -7.93 -2.64
C ALA A 296 20.87 -9.04 -3.71
N LEU A 297 20.40 -8.74 -4.94
CA LEU A 297 20.40 -9.68 -6.07
C LEU A 297 21.80 -10.05 -6.55
N ILE A 298 22.82 -9.22 -6.34
CA ILE A 298 24.22 -9.59 -6.62
C ILE A 298 24.66 -10.79 -5.75
N ASP A 299 24.11 -10.95 -4.56
CA ASP A 299 24.38 -12.05 -3.63
C ASP A 299 23.33 -13.18 -3.69
N ASP A 300 22.36 -13.07 -4.58
CA ASP A 300 21.35 -14.09 -4.85
C ASP A 300 21.93 -15.14 -5.80
N ALA A 301 21.77 -16.42 -5.48
CA ALA A 301 22.41 -17.50 -6.24
C ALA A 301 21.95 -17.52 -7.71
N GLU A 302 20.61 -17.42 -7.94
CA GLU A 302 20.03 -17.51 -9.27
C GLU A 302 20.28 -16.23 -10.08
N ALA A 303 20.06 -15.04 -9.47
CA ALA A 303 20.29 -13.76 -10.14
C ALA A 303 21.76 -13.55 -10.48
N SER A 304 22.69 -13.84 -9.55
CA SER A 304 24.12 -13.70 -9.80
C SER A 304 24.62 -14.66 -10.88
N ALA A 305 24.08 -15.88 -10.96
CA ALA A 305 24.40 -16.81 -12.03
C ALA A 305 24.00 -16.24 -13.41
N VAL A 306 22.82 -15.63 -13.52
CA VAL A 306 22.37 -14.96 -14.76
C VAL A 306 23.27 -13.76 -15.10
N MET A 307 23.59 -12.92 -14.12
CA MET A 307 24.49 -11.77 -14.32
C MET A 307 25.89 -12.21 -14.77
N ARG A 308 26.48 -13.24 -14.16
CA ARG A 308 27.77 -13.83 -14.61
C ARG A 308 27.68 -14.40 -16.00
N ALA A 309 26.60 -15.08 -16.37
CA ALA A 309 26.38 -15.57 -17.74
C ALA A 309 26.24 -14.43 -18.78
N CYS A 310 26.02 -13.20 -18.32
CA CYS A 310 26.09 -11.99 -19.12
C CYS A 310 27.48 -11.35 -19.16
N ASP A 311 28.51 -11.95 -18.57
CA ASP A 311 29.86 -11.40 -18.38
C ASP A 311 29.85 -10.07 -17.60
N ALA A 312 28.95 -9.94 -16.61
CA ALA A 312 28.80 -8.73 -15.84
C ALA A 312 29.97 -8.49 -14.87
N ASP A 313 30.41 -7.23 -14.78
CA ASP A 313 31.29 -6.80 -13.69
C ASP A 313 30.49 -6.60 -12.40
N LEU A 314 30.33 -7.69 -11.63
CA LEU A 314 29.59 -7.65 -10.37
C LEU A 314 30.29 -6.83 -9.29
N ALA A 315 31.63 -6.69 -9.34
CA ALA A 315 32.38 -5.89 -8.38
C ALA A 315 32.16 -4.39 -8.62
N GLY A 316 32.28 -3.94 -9.87
CA GLY A 316 31.96 -2.58 -10.26
C GLY A 316 30.50 -2.22 -10.04
N LEU A 317 29.58 -3.11 -10.39
CA LEU A 317 28.12 -2.93 -10.13
C LEU A 317 27.83 -2.73 -8.64
N ARG A 318 28.45 -3.56 -7.78
CA ARG A 318 28.31 -3.42 -6.32
C ARG A 318 28.85 -2.08 -5.83
N GLN A 319 30.03 -1.69 -6.29
CA GLN A 319 30.64 -0.42 -5.91
C GLN A 319 29.75 0.77 -6.32
N GLY A 320 29.26 0.78 -7.54
CA GLY A 320 28.37 1.83 -8.04
C GLY A 320 27.05 1.91 -7.23
N LEU A 321 26.46 0.75 -6.90
CA LEU A 321 25.26 0.70 -6.07
C LEU A 321 25.48 1.22 -4.65
N VAL A 322 26.59 0.80 -4.00
CA VAL A 322 26.92 1.27 -2.64
C VAL A 322 27.13 2.78 -2.65
N GLN A 323 27.88 3.28 -3.61
CA GLN A 323 28.10 4.72 -3.75
C GLN A 323 26.78 5.47 -3.95
N TYR A 324 25.93 5.00 -4.83
CA TYR A 324 24.61 5.61 -5.06
C TYR A 324 23.75 5.62 -3.78
N LEU A 325 23.68 4.49 -3.08
CA LEU A 325 22.91 4.37 -1.84
C LEU A 325 23.43 5.30 -0.73
N ASP A 326 24.76 5.47 -0.64
CA ASP A 326 25.37 6.25 0.44
C ASP A 326 25.41 7.76 0.12
N ASP A 327 25.46 8.16 -1.17
CA ASP A 327 25.62 9.54 -1.59
C ASP A 327 24.32 10.19 -2.10
N ASP A 328 23.56 9.50 -2.95
CA ASP A 328 22.39 10.07 -3.64
C ASP A 328 21.10 9.90 -2.85
N LEU A 329 20.98 8.88 -1.98
CA LEU A 329 19.77 8.61 -1.20
C LEU A 329 19.75 9.24 0.21
N LYS A 330 20.60 10.22 0.49
CA LYS A 330 20.64 10.92 1.81
C LYS A 330 19.30 11.58 2.16
N HIS A 331 18.50 11.91 1.18
CA HIS A 331 17.20 12.57 1.37
C HIS A 331 16.08 11.63 1.88
N ILE A 332 16.27 10.30 1.88
CA ILE A 332 15.31 9.35 2.45
C ILE A 332 15.73 8.77 3.80
N VAL A 333 16.72 9.36 4.45
CA VAL A 333 17.18 8.96 5.80
C VAL A 333 16.15 9.39 6.84
N THR A 334 15.79 8.48 7.75
CA THR A 334 14.85 8.71 8.86
C THR A 334 15.43 8.21 10.18
N GLU A 335 15.02 8.82 11.29
CA GLU A 335 15.45 8.36 12.62
C GLU A 335 14.54 7.26 13.21
N VAL A 336 13.36 7.02 12.60
CA VAL A 336 12.33 6.14 13.20
C VAL A 336 11.71 5.23 12.13
N GLY A 337 11.65 3.93 12.44
CA GLY A 337 10.92 2.93 11.68
C GLY A 337 11.83 1.91 10.97
N SER A 338 11.23 0.84 10.45
CA SER A 338 11.86 -0.09 9.51
C SER A 338 11.56 0.34 8.08
N ALA A 339 12.51 0.09 7.17
CA ALA A 339 12.36 0.44 5.76
C ALA A 339 11.17 -0.27 5.10
N GLU A 340 10.35 0.49 4.38
CA GLU A 340 9.25 -0.04 3.58
C GLU A 340 9.64 -0.13 2.09
N PRO A 341 9.22 -1.18 1.36
CA PRO A 341 9.46 -1.26 -0.07
C PRO A 341 8.78 -0.10 -0.82
N THR A 342 9.49 0.54 -1.75
CA THR A 342 8.88 1.52 -2.66
C THR A 342 7.85 0.87 -3.58
N ALA A 343 6.97 1.67 -4.20
CA ALA A 343 6.05 1.20 -5.22
C ALA A 343 6.78 0.51 -6.39
N ALA A 344 7.95 1.03 -6.80
CA ALA A 344 8.79 0.41 -7.82
C ALA A 344 9.34 -0.97 -7.39
N PHE A 345 9.75 -1.12 -6.14
CA PHE A 345 10.17 -2.40 -5.58
C PHE A 345 9.04 -3.43 -5.65
N ASN A 346 7.86 -3.06 -5.15
CA ASN A 346 6.68 -3.92 -5.17
C ASN A 346 6.26 -4.31 -6.59
N ARG A 347 6.39 -3.40 -7.55
CA ARG A 347 6.09 -3.65 -8.97
C ARG A 347 7.06 -4.66 -9.59
N VAL A 348 8.35 -4.56 -9.28
CA VAL A 348 9.36 -5.55 -9.72
C VAL A 348 9.05 -6.93 -9.13
N ASP A 349 8.72 -7.01 -7.85
CA ASP A 349 8.35 -8.27 -7.20
C ASP A 349 7.10 -8.91 -7.82
N GLN A 350 6.07 -8.11 -8.14
CA GLN A 350 4.88 -8.59 -8.87
C GLN A 350 5.20 -9.09 -10.27
N ARG A 351 6.02 -8.36 -11.04
CA ARG A 351 6.45 -8.80 -12.38
C ARG A 351 7.31 -10.05 -12.33
N ALA A 352 8.12 -10.21 -11.27
CA ALA A 352 8.89 -11.44 -11.07
C ALA A 352 7.97 -12.66 -10.91
N ALA A 353 6.86 -12.50 -10.17
CA ALA A 353 5.85 -13.55 -10.02
C ALA A 353 5.16 -13.88 -11.36
N LEU A 354 4.80 -12.87 -12.16
CA LEU A 354 4.23 -13.06 -13.49
C LEU A 354 5.22 -13.75 -14.42
N HIS A 355 6.48 -13.33 -14.45
CA HIS A 355 7.53 -13.96 -15.25
C HIS A 355 7.74 -15.43 -14.87
N ALA A 356 7.76 -15.75 -13.57
CA ALA A 356 7.82 -17.13 -13.11
C ALA A 356 6.61 -17.96 -13.59
N GLN A 357 5.43 -17.34 -13.64
CA GLN A 357 4.21 -17.97 -14.15
C GLN A 357 4.29 -18.26 -15.66
N GLU A 358 4.69 -17.29 -16.46
CA GLU A 358 4.85 -17.40 -17.91
C GLU A 358 5.88 -18.49 -18.27
N MET A 359 6.97 -18.57 -17.50
CA MET A 359 8.03 -19.56 -17.69
C MET A 359 7.70 -20.95 -17.11
N GLY A 360 6.55 -21.13 -16.45
CA GLY A 360 6.16 -22.41 -15.84
C GLY A 360 6.97 -22.81 -14.61
N TYR A 361 7.66 -21.88 -13.93
CA TYR A 361 8.45 -22.18 -12.72
C TYR A 361 7.56 -22.46 -11.52
N THR A 362 8.03 -23.31 -10.61
CA THR A 362 7.30 -23.69 -9.39
C THR A 362 7.35 -22.61 -8.32
N ALA A 363 8.42 -21.81 -8.31
CA ALA A 363 8.61 -20.72 -7.37
C ALA A 363 9.17 -19.47 -8.07
N VAL A 364 8.98 -18.30 -7.42
CA VAL A 364 9.58 -17.03 -7.85
C VAL A 364 11.02 -16.97 -7.35
N THR A 365 11.98 -16.76 -8.24
CA THR A 365 13.41 -16.72 -7.93
C THR A 365 14.02 -15.33 -8.10
N GLY A 366 15.25 -15.14 -7.61
CA GLY A 366 16.02 -13.91 -7.84
C GLY A 366 16.27 -13.63 -9.33
N ALA A 367 16.37 -14.68 -10.17
CA ALA A 367 16.48 -14.53 -11.62
C ALA A 367 15.23 -13.89 -12.23
N ASN A 368 14.03 -14.27 -11.76
CA ASN A 368 12.77 -13.63 -12.19
C ASN A 368 12.73 -12.15 -11.80
N ALA A 369 13.20 -11.82 -10.59
CA ALA A 369 13.28 -10.44 -10.11
C ALA A 369 14.29 -9.61 -10.93
N LEU A 370 15.42 -10.19 -11.30
CA LEU A 370 16.40 -9.54 -12.18
C LEU A 370 15.77 -9.18 -13.54
N ILE A 371 15.03 -10.09 -14.17
CA ILE A 371 14.31 -9.82 -15.43
C ILE A 371 13.25 -8.72 -15.23
N ALA A 372 12.55 -8.74 -14.12
CA ALA A 372 11.51 -7.78 -13.81
C ALA A 372 12.04 -6.35 -13.55
N LEU A 373 13.34 -6.18 -13.31
CA LEU A 373 13.99 -4.86 -13.15
C LEU A 373 14.15 -4.10 -14.48
N PHE A 374 14.37 -4.78 -15.61
CA PHE A 374 14.67 -4.10 -16.87
C PHE A 374 13.62 -3.12 -17.38
N PRO A 375 12.30 -3.31 -17.19
CA PRO A 375 11.31 -2.32 -17.56
C PRO A 375 11.37 -1.00 -16.79
N GLU A 376 12.08 -0.96 -15.65
CA GLU A 376 12.28 0.25 -14.85
C GLU A 376 13.38 1.15 -15.42
N THR A 377 13.27 1.51 -16.69
CA THR A 377 14.32 2.20 -17.47
C THR A 377 14.79 3.53 -16.89
N ARG A 378 13.97 4.18 -16.05
CA ARG A 378 14.32 5.44 -15.37
C ARG A 378 15.03 5.22 -14.03
N SER A 379 15.11 3.99 -13.54
CA SER A 379 15.76 3.67 -12.26
C SER A 379 17.28 3.64 -12.43
N PRO A 380 18.04 4.21 -11.48
CA PRO A 380 19.50 4.05 -11.42
C PRO A 380 19.93 2.58 -11.40
N ALA A 381 19.15 1.69 -10.78
CA ALA A 381 19.40 0.26 -10.78
C ALA A 381 19.43 -0.33 -12.19
N ALA A 382 18.42 -0.01 -13.04
CA ALA A 382 18.38 -0.50 -14.42
C ALA A 382 19.52 0.08 -15.27
N ARG A 383 19.88 1.35 -15.06
CA ARG A 383 21.00 1.99 -15.72
C ARG A 383 22.34 1.33 -15.35
N LEU A 384 22.60 1.14 -14.05
CA LEU A 384 23.80 0.47 -13.57
C LEU A 384 23.94 -0.96 -14.10
N LEU A 385 22.83 -1.73 -14.17
CA LEU A 385 22.84 -3.05 -14.83
C LEU A 385 23.34 -2.97 -16.27
N ALA A 386 22.82 -2.02 -17.04
CA ALA A 386 23.21 -1.85 -18.46
C ALA A 386 24.69 -1.43 -18.60
N GLU A 387 25.18 -0.49 -17.78
CA GLU A 387 26.55 0.00 -17.73
C GLU A 387 27.54 -1.14 -17.42
N HIS A 388 27.13 -2.10 -16.58
CA HIS A 388 27.95 -3.26 -16.22
C HIS A 388 27.68 -4.52 -17.07
N GLY A 389 27.12 -4.35 -18.29
CA GLY A 389 27.02 -5.39 -19.31
C GLY A 389 25.80 -6.31 -19.21
N VAL A 390 24.86 -6.07 -18.28
CA VAL A 390 23.67 -6.88 -18.15
C VAL A 390 22.52 -6.25 -18.95
N SER A 391 22.14 -6.86 -20.05
CA SER A 391 20.97 -6.46 -20.82
C SER A 391 19.88 -7.51 -20.75
N ARG A 392 18.60 -7.10 -20.91
CA ARG A 392 17.45 -8.00 -20.88
C ARG A 392 17.64 -9.17 -21.84
N GLY A 393 18.01 -8.89 -23.10
CA GLY A 393 18.14 -9.95 -24.11
C GLY A 393 19.26 -10.96 -23.83
N ARG A 394 20.36 -10.55 -23.12
CA ARG A 394 21.40 -11.48 -22.67
C ARG A 394 20.91 -12.31 -21.48
N ALA A 395 20.21 -11.68 -20.53
CA ALA A 395 19.65 -12.35 -19.37
C ALA A 395 18.57 -13.37 -19.77
N ASP A 396 17.63 -13.01 -20.66
CA ASP A 396 16.61 -13.91 -21.20
C ASP A 396 17.27 -15.14 -21.88
N LYS A 397 18.34 -14.94 -22.68
CA LYS A 397 19.09 -16.04 -23.30
C LYS A 397 19.78 -16.94 -22.28
N ALA A 398 20.31 -16.39 -21.20
CA ALA A 398 20.94 -17.17 -20.13
C ALA A 398 19.89 -18.06 -19.43
N ILE A 399 18.74 -17.49 -19.08
CA ILE A 399 17.63 -18.21 -18.44
C ILE A 399 17.08 -19.30 -19.38
N ALA A 400 16.91 -19.01 -20.66
CA ALA A 400 16.46 -20.00 -21.64
C ALA A 400 17.40 -21.21 -21.75
N ARG A 401 18.70 -21.02 -21.48
CA ARG A 401 19.72 -22.09 -21.38
C ARG A 401 19.72 -22.84 -20.05
N GLY A 402 18.82 -22.47 -19.13
CA GLY A 402 18.71 -23.11 -17.82
C GLY A 402 19.54 -22.48 -16.71
N VAL A 403 20.20 -21.33 -16.95
CA VAL A 403 20.93 -20.60 -15.92
C VAL A 403 19.92 -19.91 -14.98
N GLY A 404 20.16 -19.97 -13.67
CA GLY A 404 19.27 -19.34 -12.68
C GLY A 404 17.94 -20.08 -12.45
N LYS A 405 17.82 -21.33 -12.87
CA LYS A 405 16.76 -22.22 -12.41
C LYS A 405 17.01 -22.60 -10.96
N GLU A 406 15.91 -22.77 -10.21
CA GLU A 406 15.94 -23.24 -8.84
C GLU A 406 16.90 -24.43 -8.72
N MET A 407 17.98 -24.26 -7.94
CA MET A 407 18.81 -25.38 -7.53
C MET A 407 18.11 -26.04 -6.36
N GLY A 408 17.44 -27.16 -6.63
CA GLY A 408 16.72 -27.98 -5.66
C GLY A 408 17.59 -28.44 -4.48
#